data_cf5f8ab9ad37e9f5bdad467cf02eb3a3
#
_entry.id   cf5f8ab9ad37e9f5bdad467cf02eb3a3
#
_cell.length_a   1.000
_cell.length_b   1.000
_cell.length_c   1.000
_cell.angle_alpha   90.00
_cell.angle_beta   90.00
_cell.angle_gamma   90.00
#
_symmetry.space_group_name_H-M   'P 1'
#
loop_
_entity.id
_entity.type
_entity.pdbx_description
1 polymer ?
#
loop_
_entity_poly.entity_id
_entity_poly.type
_entity_poly.pdbx_seq_one_letter_code
_entity_poly.pdbx_strand_id
1 'polypeptide(L)'
;MSFHSGGAGARPNKDGLSATPFPSGVRNVPVEVLEAITPIVIWRKELRQNSGGAGQFRGGLGQRMVVGNREKAEFAIFGTFDRVKNPARGRDGGKPGATGSLTLTSGKKLKGMGRQVIPMGEELIIEMPGGGGYGNPKSRDRKKIMEDIR
;
A
#
# COMPACT_ATOMS: atom_id res chain seq x y z
N MET A 1 6.33 -11.99 11.81
CA MET A 1 5.72 -11.81 10.47
C MET A 1 4.84 -10.57 10.55
N SER A 2 4.99 -9.64 9.62
CA SER A 2 4.17 -8.41 9.57
C SER A 2 3.35 -8.42 8.29
N PHE A 3 2.05 -8.12 8.39
CA PHE A 3 1.14 -8.02 7.26
C PHE A 3 0.86 -6.54 6.96
N HIS A 4 0.89 -6.21 5.68
CA HIS A 4 0.60 -4.86 5.21
C HIS A 4 -0.45 -4.93 4.12
N SER A 5 -1.48 -4.10 4.23
CA SER A 5 -2.66 -4.20 3.38
C SER A 5 -2.64 -3.16 2.28
N GLY A 6 -2.97 -3.58 1.08
CA GLY A 6 -3.30 -2.69 -0.03
C GLY A 6 -4.73 -2.15 0.06
N GLY A 7 -5.16 -1.43 -0.96
CA GLY A 7 -6.53 -0.98 -1.13
C GLY A 7 -7.43 -2.09 -1.72
N ALA A 8 -8.64 -2.22 -1.20
CA ALA A 8 -9.66 -3.08 -1.78
C ALA A 8 -10.26 -2.46 -3.05
N GLY A 9 -10.73 -3.29 -3.99
CA GLY A 9 -11.46 -2.82 -5.17
C GLY A 9 -12.80 -2.17 -4.80
N ALA A 10 -13.22 -1.21 -5.62
CA ALA A 10 -14.55 -0.62 -5.53
C ALA A 10 -15.63 -1.64 -5.88
N ARG A 11 -16.84 -1.39 -5.40
CA ARG A 11 -18.05 -2.19 -5.65
C ARG A 11 -19.10 -1.36 -6.39
N PRO A 12 -20.15 -1.97 -6.97
CA PRO A 12 -21.18 -1.25 -7.74
C PRO A 12 -21.90 -0.12 -6.99
N ASN A 13 -21.84 -0.10 -5.66
CA ASN A 13 -22.54 0.87 -4.80
C ASN A 13 -21.65 1.52 -3.74
N LYS A 14 -20.36 1.20 -3.69
CA LYS A 14 -19.44 1.66 -2.64
C LYS A 14 -18.02 1.81 -3.12
N ASP A 15 -17.33 2.82 -2.59
CA ASP A 15 -15.88 2.95 -2.72
C ASP A 15 -15.16 1.76 -2.08
N GLY A 16 -13.96 1.46 -2.54
CA GLY A 16 -13.09 0.46 -1.96
C GLY A 16 -12.58 0.88 -0.59
N LEU A 17 -12.38 -0.09 0.29
CA LEU A 17 -11.81 0.14 1.62
C LEU A 17 -10.30 0.37 1.50
N SER A 18 -9.80 1.42 2.14
CA SER A 18 -8.37 1.72 2.16
C SER A 18 -7.64 0.86 3.18
N ALA A 19 -6.45 0.40 2.82
CA ALA A 19 -5.53 -0.35 3.70
C ALA A 19 -6.20 -1.49 4.50
N THR A 20 -7.07 -2.25 3.86
CA THR A 20 -7.90 -3.27 4.52
C THR A 20 -7.61 -4.67 4.00
N PRO A 21 -7.30 -5.64 4.86
CA PRO A 21 -7.07 -7.04 4.49
C PRO A 21 -8.41 -7.79 4.32
N PHE A 22 -9.24 -7.37 3.40
CA PHE A 22 -10.50 -8.05 3.09
C PHE A 22 -10.26 -9.16 2.05
N PRO A 23 -10.84 -10.36 2.21
CA PRO A 23 -11.77 -10.80 3.26
C PRO A 23 -11.12 -11.45 4.49
N SER A 24 -9.79 -11.57 4.53
CA SER A 24 -9.08 -12.38 5.54
C SER A 24 -9.17 -11.82 6.97
N GLY A 25 -9.43 -10.50 7.13
CA GLY A 25 -9.52 -9.87 8.44
C GLY A 25 -8.24 -9.93 9.28
N VAL A 26 -7.08 -10.16 8.65
CA VAL A 26 -5.80 -10.22 9.36
C VAL A 26 -5.54 -8.90 10.07
N ARG A 27 -5.26 -8.97 11.37
CA ARG A 27 -4.90 -7.80 12.17
C ARG A 27 -3.42 -7.47 11.99
N ASN A 28 -3.11 -6.19 11.88
CA ASN A 28 -1.73 -5.72 11.90
C ASN A 28 -1.17 -5.81 13.32
N VAL A 29 0.10 -6.18 13.41
CA VAL A 29 0.85 -6.03 14.67
C VAL A 29 1.00 -4.53 14.95
N PRO A 30 0.71 -4.05 16.18
CA PRO A 30 0.98 -2.67 16.56
C PRO A 30 2.46 -2.32 16.34
N VAL A 31 2.72 -1.09 15.90
CA VAL A 31 4.09 -0.62 15.61
C VAL A 31 4.96 -0.72 16.85
N GLU A 32 4.42 -0.33 17.99
CA GLU A 32 5.10 -0.34 19.28
C GLU A 32 5.58 -1.74 19.69
N VAL A 33 4.74 -2.75 19.43
CA VAL A 33 5.11 -4.15 19.71
C VAL A 33 6.25 -4.59 18.80
N LEU A 34 6.18 -4.26 17.50
CA LEU A 34 7.23 -4.60 16.55
C LEU A 34 8.56 -3.95 16.93
N GLU A 35 8.55 -2.67 17.29
CA GLU A 35 9.73 -1.91 17.68
C GLU A 35 10.30 -2.32 19.04
N ALA A 36 9.46 -2.89 19.92
CA ALA A 36 9.91 -3.41 21.22
C ALA A 36 10.68 -4.73 21.12
N ILE A 37 10.32 -5.59 20.13
CA ILE A 37 10.89 -6.94 20.02
C ILE A 37 11.92 -7.07 18.88
N THR A 38 12.12 -6.01 18.08
CA THR A 38 13.08 -6.00 16.98
C THR A 38 13.83 -4.66 16.91
N PRO A 39 15.01 -4.59 16.28
CA PRO A 39 15.67 -3.31 16.02
C PRO A 39 15.02 -2.51 14.86
N ILE A 40 13.91 -2.98 14.32
CA ILE A 40 13.19 -2.32 13.23
C ILE A 40 12.43 -1.11 13.76
N VAL A 41 12.48 0.00 13.01
CA VAL A 41 11.73 1.22 13.29
C VAL A 41 10.84 1.54 12.08
N ILE A 42 9.59 1.90 12.35
CA ILE A 42 8.65 2.36 11.34
C ILE A 42 8.55 3.89 11.42
N TRP A 43 9.36 4.58 10.63
CA TRP A 43 9.40 6.05 10.60
C TRP A 43 8.11 6.67 10.09
N ARG A 44 7.43 5.98 9.17
CA ARG A 44 6.21 6.48 8.54
C ARG A 44 5.29 5.33 8.20
N LYS A 45 3.99 5.51 8.47
CA LYS A 45 2.92 4.61 8.05
C LYS A 45 1.69 5.45 7.77
N GLU A 46 1.34 5.59 6.51
CA GLU A 46 0.28 6.49 6.05
C GLU A 46 -0.50 5.86 4.88
N LEU A 47 -1.67 6.40 4.56
CA LEU A 47 -2.38 6.05 3.34
C LEU A 47 -1.64 6.65 2.14
N ARG A 48 -1.43 5.82 1.11
CA ARG A 48 -0.78 6.25 -0.13
C ARG A 48 -1.80 7.00 -0.99
N GLN A 49 -1.65 8.32 -1.05
CA GLN A 49 -2.51 9.18 -1.86
C GLN A 49 -2.49 8.77 -3.32
N ASN A 50 -3.62 8.95 -4.03
CA ASN A 50 -3.79 8.66 -5.45
C ASN A 50 -3.50 7.21 -5.87
N SER A 51 -3.42 6.26 -4.94
CA SER A 51 -3.18 4.86 -5.26
C SER A 51 -4.44 4.10 -5.68
N GLY A 52 -5.62 4.52 -5.25
CA GLY A 52 -6.90 3.92 -5.65
C GLY A 52 -7.28 4.28 -7.09
N GLY A 53 -7.76 3.30 -7.84
CA GLY A 53 -8.23 3.52 -9.21
C GLY A 53 -9.46 4.42 -9.26
N ALA A 54 -9.46 5.39 -10.19
CA ALA A 54 -10.59 6.29 -10.39
C ALA A 54 -11.81 5.55 -10.94
N GLY A 55 -13.00 5.99 -10.53
CA GLY A 55 -14.29 5.43 -10.96
C GLY A 55 -15.43 6.27 -10.40
N GLN A 56 -16.68 5.93 -10.78
CA GLN A 56 -17.86 6.41 -10.05
C GLN A 56 -17.71 6.06 -8.56
N PHE A 57 -17.20 4.86 -8.29
CA PHE A 57 -16.73 4.43 -6.99
C PHE A 57 -15.21 4.21 -7.07
N ARG A 58 -14.48 4.90 -6.20
CA ARG A 58 -13.00 4.87 -6.18
C ARG A 58 -12.50 3.60 -5.51
N GLY A 59 -11.44 3.01 -6.05
CA GLY A 59 -10.68 1.97 -5.36
C GLY A 59 -10.08 2.46 -4.05
N GLY A 60 -9.96 1.58 -3.07
CA GLY A 60 -9.33 1.89 -1.79
C GLY A 60 -7.85 2.25 -1.94
N LEU A 61 -7.34 3.09 -1.04
CA LEU A 61 -5.95 3.48 -1.02
C LEU A 61 -5.08 2.36 -0.41
N GLY A 62 -3.90 2.17 -0.96
CA GLY A 62 -2.83 1.39 -0.35
C GLY A 62 -2.18 2.14 0.81
N GLN A 63 -1.15 1.54 1.40
CA GLN A 63 -0.31 2.15 2.43
C GLN A 63 1.06 2.50 1.87
N ARG A 64 1.68 3.53 2.44
CA ARG A 64 3.09 3.83 2.31
C ARG A 64 3.75 3.71 3.67
N MET A 65 4.88 3.02 3.72
CA MET A 65 5.67 2.87 4.94
C MET A 65 7.13 3.12 4.65
N VAL A 66 7.82 3.69 5.65
CA VAL A 66 9.27 3.82 5.66
C VAL A 66 9.78 3.05 6.86
N VAL A 67 10.61 2.06 6.59
CA VAL A 67 11.11 1.10 7.57
C VAL A 67 12.63 1.17 7.61
N GLY A 68 13.19 1.34 8.79
CA GLY A 68 14.62 1.38 9.01
C GLY A 68 15.07 0.46 10.13
N ASN A 69 16.35 0.51 10.43
CA ASN A 69 16.96 -0.15 11.60
C ASN A 69 17.42 0.93 12.61
N ARG A 70 17.05 0.79 13.86
CA ARG A 70 17.40 1.71 14.95
C ARG A 70 18.91 1.91 15.10
N GLU A 71 19.65 0.84 14.92
CA GLU A 71 21.11 0.81 15.03
C GLU A 71 21.81 1.16 13.70
N LYS A 72 21.03 1.53 12.67
CA LYS A 72 21.51 1.76 11.30
C LYS A 72 22.25 0.57 10.68
N ALA A 73 22.20 -0.59 11.29
CA ALA A 73 22.80 -1.80 10.78
C ALA A 73 22.04 -2.36 9.56
N GLU A 74 22.72 -3.18 8.78
CA GLU A 74 22.10 -3.96 7.71
C GLU A 74 20.99 -4.85 8.27
N PHE A 75 19.89 -4.98 7.52
CA PHE A 75 18.83 -5.93 7.86
C PHE A 75 18.25 -6.59 6.62
N ALA A 76 17.61 -7.73 6.81
CA ALA A 76 16.98 -8.44 5.72
C ALA A 76 15.48 -8.59 5.94
N ILE A 77 14.73 -8.53 4.84
CA ILE A 77 13.32 -8.90 4.80
C ILE A 77 13.13 -10.10 3.86
N PHE A 78 12.08 -10.87 4.13
CA PHE A 78 11.58 -11.85 3.16
C PHE A 78 10.22 -11.35 2.66
N GLY A 79 10.23 -10.82 1.43
CA GLY A 79 9.06 -10.20 0.82
C GLY A 79 8.18 -11.21 0.09
N THR A 80 6.86 -11.05 0.22
CA THR A 80 5.83 -11.73 -0.56
C THR A 80 4.80 -10.69 -1.03
N PHE A 81 5.27 -9.70 -1.79
CA PHE A 81 4.45 -8.58 -2.21
C PHE A 81 3.76 -8.87 -3.55
N ASP A 82 2.44 -8.81 -3.53
CA ASP A 82 1.62 -8.93 -4.72
C ASP A 82 1.46 -7.60 -5.47
N ARG A 83 0.98 -7.68 -6.71
CA ARG A 83 0.63 -6.52 -7.56
C ARG A 83 1.75 -5.50 -7.77
N VAL A 84 2.99 -5.95 -7.73
CA VAL A 84 4.16 -5.11 -8.05
C VAL A 84 4.27 -4.86 -9.56
N LYS A 85 3.88 -5.85 -10.38
CA LYS A 85 3.90 -5.75 -11.85
C LYS A 85 2.54 -5.46 -12.44
N ASN A 86 1.49 -6.10 -11.92
CA ASN A 86 0.14 -6.03 -12.46
C ASN A 86 -0.79 -5.32 -11.47
N PRO A 87 -1.32 -4.13 -11.80
CA PRO A 87 -2.21 -3.41 -10.91
C PRO A 87 -3.56 -4.12 -10.73
N ALA A 88 -4.29 -3.74 -9.70
CA ALA A 88 -5.69 -4.12 -9.55
C ALA A 88 -6.51 -3.50 -10.70
N ARG A 89 -7.19 -4.32 -11.49
CA ARG A 89 -7.99 -3.83 -12.63
C ARG A 89 -9.22 -3.09 -12.15
N GLY A 90 -9.59 -2.00 -12.85
CA GLY A 90 -10.91 -1.39 -12.71
C GLY A 90 -11.97 -2.21 -13.45
N ARG A 91 -13.25 -1.95 -13.14
CA ARG A 91 -14.41 -2.58 -13.79
C ARG A 91 -15.41 -1.55 -14.25
N ASP A 92 -16.20 -1.89 -15.25
CA ASP A 92 -17.30 -1.07 -15.81
C ASP A 92 -16.89 0.38 -16.13
N GLY A 93 -15.71 0.56 -16.75
CA GLY A 93 -15.15 1.88 -17.07
C GLY A 93 -14.29 2.50 -15.97
N GLY A 94 -14.21 1.88 -14.81
CA GLY A 94 -13.27 2.27 -13.75
C GLY A 94 -11.81 2.03 -14.15
N LYS A 95 -10.91 2.79 -13.55
CA LYS A 95 -9.47 2.74 -13.82
C LYS A 95 -8.75 1.77 -12.88
N PRO A 96 -7.60 1.22 -13.29
CA PRO A 96 -6.79 0.39 -12.40
C PRO A 96 -6.25 1.20 -11.22
N GLY A 97 -5.98 0.51 -10.11
CA GLY A 97 -5.23 1.08 -8.99
C GLY A 97 -3.73 1.18 -9.30
N ALA A 98 -2.97 1.87 -8.45
CA ALA A 98 -1.52 1.91 -8.55
C ALA A 98 -0.90 0.56 -8.19
N THR A 99 0.22 0.20 -8.83
CA THR A 99 1.02 -0.97 -8.45
C THR A 99 1.72 -0.76 -7.12
N GLY A 100 2.05 -1.85 -6.42
CA GLY A 100 2.96 -1.81 -5.29
C GLY A 100 4.40 -1.59 -5.72
N SER A 101 5.23 -1.08 -4.82
CA SER A 101 6.67 -0.94 -5.05
C SER A 101 7.47 -1.10 -3.76
N LEU A 102 8.71 -1.55 -3.90
CA LEU A 102 9.73 -1.59 -2.85
C LEU A 102 10.96 -0.86 -3.36
N THR A 103 11.35 0.18 -2.65
CA THR A 103 12.53 1.00 -3.00
C THR A 103 13.35 1.30 -1.77
N LEU A 104 14.63 1.53 -1.94
CA LEU A 104 15.50 2.09 -0.90
C LEU A 104 15.49 3.62 -0.96
N THR A 105 15.95 4.27 0.09
CA THR A 105 16.12 5.74 0.13
C THR A 105 17.04 6.25 -0.96
N SER A 106 18.02 5.46 -1.40
CA SER A 106 18.86 5.72 -2.58
C SER A 106 18.12 5.66 -3.93
N GLY A 107 16.84 5.25 -3.93
CA GLY A 107 16.06 5.07 -5.17
C GLY A 107 16.20 3.67 -5.81
N LYS A 108 17.05 2.80 -5.29
CA LYS A 108 17.21 1.43 -5.81
C LYS A 108 15.90 0.64 -5.63
N LYS A 109 15.38 0.09 -6.73
CA LYS A 109 14.21 -0.78 -6.71
C LYS A 109 14.57 -2.20 -6.26
N LEU A 110 13.75 -2.77 -5.38
CA LEU A 110 13.87 -4.14 -4.92
C LEU A 110 12.82 -5.05 -5.57
N LYS A 111 13.06 -6.36 -5.50
CA LYS A 111 12.09 -7.35 -5.97
C LYS A 111 10.95 -7.51 -4.96
N GLY A 112 9.73 -7.74 -5.43
CA GLY A 112 8.57 -7.98 -4.56
C GLY A 112 8.59 -9.34 -3.85
N MET A 113 9.42 -10.28 -4.31
CA MET A 113 9.45 -11.66 -3.81
C MET A 113 10.85 -12.05 -3.38
N GLY A 114 10.92 -12.84 -2.31
CA GLY A 114 12.14 -13.46 -1.81
C GLY A 114 12.91 -12.60 -0.80
N ARG A 115 14.13 -13.06 -0.47
CA ARG A 115 15.00 -12.37 0.48
C ARG A 115 15.58 -11.12 -0.15
N GLN A 116 15.44 -9.99 0.55
CA GLN A 116 16.03 -8.70 0.19
C GLN A 116 16.88 -8.22 1.35
N VAL A 117 18.07 -7.73 1.03
CA VAL A 117 18.96 -7.13 2.02
C VAL A 117 18.92 -5.62 1.86
N ILE A 118 18.67 -4.92 2.96
CA ILE A 118 18.70 -3.48 3.07
C ILE A 118 20.05 -3.09 3.66
N PRO A 119 20.90 -2.39 2.90
CA PRO A 119 22.23 -2.01 3.36
C PRO A 119 22.21 -1.12 4.58
N MET A 120 23.30 -1.08 5.29
CA MET A 120 23.52 -0.18 6.41
C MET A 120 23.27 1.28 6.01
N GLY A 121 22.50 2.01 6.82
CA GLY A 121 22.18 3.42 6.60
C GLY A 121 21.06 3.67 5.58
N GLU A 122 20.55 2.64 4.89
CA GLU A 122 19.40 2.74 3.99
C GLU A 122 18.10 2.41 4.70
N GLU A 123 17.01 3.01 4.23
CA GLU A 123 15.65 2.69 4.66
C GLU A 123 14.88 2.04 3.51
N LEU A 124 13.96 1.17 3.87
CA LEU A 124 13.05 0.52 2.95
C LEU A 124 11.74 1.31 2.85
N ILE A 125 11.43 1.77 1.66
CA ILE A 125 10.16 2.41 1.32
C ILE A 125 9.26 1.35 0.69
N ILE A 126 8.17 1.02 1.38
CA ILE A 126 7.16 0.08 0.94
C ILE A 126 5.92 0.85 0.51
N GLU A 127 5.51 0.69 -0.72
CA GLU A 127 4.26 1.22 -1.24
C GLU A 127 3.33 0.07 -1.62
N MET A 128 2.25 -0.07 -0.86
CA MET A 128 1.23 -1.08 -1.14
C MET A 128 0.33 -0.66 -2.30
N PRO A 129 -0.16 -1.61 -3.10
CA PRO A 129 -1.02 -1.32 -4.24
C PRO A 129 -2.37 -0.74 -3.81
N GLY A 130 -2.96 0.08 -4.67
CA GLY A 130 -4.34 0.52 -4.54
C GLY A 130 -5.32 -0.46 -5.17
N GLY A 131 -6.59 -0.38 -4.78
CA GLY A 131 -7.70 -1.11 -5.37
C GLY A 131 -8.13 -0.53 -6.73
N GLY A 132 -8.75 -1.34 -7.59
CA GLY A 132 -9.35 -0.86 -8.84
C GLY A 132 -10.65 -0.10 -8.62
N GLY A 133 -10.93 0.91 -9.44
CA GLY A 133 -12.19 1.67 -9.46
C GLY A 133 -13.32 0.91 -10.16
N TYR A 134 -14.56 1.35 -9.92
CA TYR A 134 -15.76 0.82 -10.54
C TYR A 134 -16.60 1.94 -11.18
N GLY A 135 -17.10 1.73 -12.38
CA GLY A 135 -17.94 2.67 -13.10
C GLY A 135 -17.16 3.87 -13.68
N ASN A 136 -17.84 4.67 -14.51
CA ASN A 136 -17.23 5.81 -15.18
C ASN A 136 -16.81 6.89 -14.17
N PRO A 137 -15.53 7.32 -14.14
CA PRO A 137 -15.07 8.39 -13.23
C PRO A 137 -15.84 9.71 -13.37
N LYS A 138 -16.35 10.04 -14.54
CA LYS A 138 -17.14 11.25 -14.78
C LYS A 138 -18.49 11.25 -14.05
N SER A 139 -18.97 10.08 -13.64
CA SER A 139 -20.23 9.91 -12.89
C SER A 139 -20.02 9.93 -11.37
N ARG A 140 -18.82 10.28 -10.89
CA ARG A 140 -18.54 10.36 -9.45
C ARG A 140 -19.28 11.54 -8.82
N ASP A 141 -19.91 11.28 -7.67
CA ASP A 141 -20.63 12.29 -6.88
C ASP A 141 -19.69 13.44 -6.47
N ARG A 142 -20.15 14.69 -6.65
CA ARG A 142 -19.37 15.90 -6.33
C ARG A 142 -18.95 15.97 -4.87
N LYS A 143 -19.79 15.53 -3.93
CA LYS A 143 -19.44 15.51 -2.50
C LYS A 143 -18.25 14.61 -2.25
N LYS A 144 -18.24 13.42 -2.86
CA LYS A 144 -17.12 12.47 -2.77
C LYS A 144 -15.84 13.01 -3.42
N ILE A 145 -15.95 13.78 -4.51
CA ILE A 145 -14.79 14.44 -5.11
C ILE A 145 -14.19 15.45 -4.14
N MET A 146 -15.02 16.23 -3.47
CA MET A 146 -14.56 17.22 -2.47
C MET A 146 -13.92 16.54 -1.23
N GLU A 147 -14.42 15.36 -0.84
CA GLU A 147 -13.81 14.55 0.21
C GLU A 147 -12.45 13.97 -0.19
N ASP A 148 -12.28 13.61 -1.45
CA ASP A 148 -11.02 13.07 -1.99
C ASP A 148 -9.89 14.11 -2.08
N ILE A 149 -10.24 15.43 -2.12
CA ILE A 149 -9.28 16.54 -2.26
C ILE A 149 -8.79 17.05 -0.89
N ARG A 150 -9.52 16.77 0.18
CA ARG A 150 -9.14 17.14 1.56
C ARG A 150 -8.08 16.20 2.14
#